data_d40397a26d2c496504d40e120b894477
#
_entry.id   d40397a26d2c496504d40e120b894477
#
_cell.length_a   1.000
_cell.length_b   1.000
_cell.length_c   1.000
_cell.angle_alpha   90.00
_cell.angle_beta   90.00
_cell.angle_gamma   90.00
#
_symmetry.space_group_name_H-M   'P 1'
#
loop_
_entity.id
_entity.type
_entity.pdbx_description
1 polymer ?
#
loop_
_entity_poly.entity_id
_entity_poly.type
_entity_poly.pdbx_seq_one_letter_code
_entity_poly.pdbx_strand_id
1 'polypeptide(L)'
;MEGNILEIKVLKNYWELGCRVADIVEHTLTLPEPKLVLPTGSTPLSLYKELVNRDLDWSTTTTFNLDEYVINPNHPHSYNSFMKKQLFDRVNIYPDNYHFPFRPTEAFEDKIKEIDLCILGIGSNGHIAFNEPGSSFESRTRVVDLSEQTIEDNSRFFDSIDEVPKQAITMGLGTIMESKKIVLMANGENKLNI
;
A
#
# COMPACT_ATOMS: atom_id res chain seq x y z
N MET A 1 18.70 -13.51 -18.51
CA MET A 1 17.50 -12.81 -18.03
C MET A 1 16.59 -13.89 -17.45
N GLU A 2 16.55 -14.03 -16.14
CA GLU A 2 15.53 -14.85 -15.48
C GLU A 2 14.19 -14.14 -15.70
N GLY A 3 13.27 -14.80 -16.40
CA GLY A 3 11.96 -14.23 -16.68
C GLY A 3 11.20 -14.01 -15.40
N ASN A 4 10.49 -12.89 -15.28
CA ASN A 4 9.60 -12.61 -14.17
C ASN A 4 8.55 -13.74 -14.09
N ILE A 5 8.58 -14.52 -13.01
CA ILE A 5 7.63 -15.61 -12.78
C ILE A 5 6.40 -15.02 -12.09
N LEU A 6 5.25 -15.05 -12.76
CA LEU A 6 3.97 -14.79 -12.12
C LEU A 6 3.52 -16.05 -11.37
N GLU A 7 3.40 -15.97 -10.06
CA GLU A 7 2.83 -17.02 -9.22
C GLU A 7 1.44 -16.62 -8.73
N ILE A 8 0.44 -17.43 -8.98
CA ILE A 8 -0.93 -17.21 -8.49
C ILE A 8 -1.23 -18.22 -7.38
N LYS A 9 -1.66 -17.73 -6.22
CA LYS A 9 -2.09 -18.55 -5.07
C LYS A 9 -3.53 -18.27 -4.73
N VAL A 10 -4.38 -19.28 -4.85
CA VAL A 10 -5.75 -19.24 -4.37
C VAL A 10 -5.78 -19.77 -2.94
N LEU A 11 -6.29 -18.96 -2.03
CA LEU A 11 -6.32 -19.24 -0.60
C LEU A 11 -7.78 -19.43 -0.14
N LYS A 12 -8.00 -20.16 0.95
CA LYS A 12 -9.35 -20.57 1.37
C LYS A 12 -10.20 -19.42 1.90
N ASN A 13 -9.57 -18.41 2.47
CA ASN A 13 -10.27 -17.30 3.11
C ASN A 13 -9.36 -16.08 3.31
N TYR A 14 -9.98 -14.99 3.73
CA TYR A 14 -9.35 -13.71 3.99
C TYR A 14 -8.21 -13.74 5.03
N TRP A 15 -8.34 -14.61 6.06
CA TRP A 15 -7.30 -14.72 7.10
C TRP A 15 -6.08 -15.46 6.60
N GLU A 16 -6.27 -16.53 5.83
CA GLU A 16 -5.18 -17.26 5.20
C GLU A 16 -4.39 -16.38 4.22
N LEU A 17 -5.10 -15.45 3.52
CA LEU A 17 -4.46 -14.43 2.69
C LEU A 17 -3.52 -13.55 3.52
N GLY A 18 -4.00 -13.03 4.65
CA GLY A 18 -3.18 -12.22 5.57
C GLY A 18 -1.96 -12.99 6.09
N CYS A 19 -2.16 -14.22 6.58
CA CYS A 19 -1.08 -15.07 7.09
C CYS A 19 -0.03 -15.35 6.00
N ARG A 20 -0.46 -15.65 4.77
CA ARG A 20 0.46 -15.97 3.68
C ARG A 20 1.33 -14.78 3.27
N VAL A 21 0.75 -13.58 3.24
CA VAL A 21 1.52 -12.37 2.96
C VAL A 21 2.40 -11.98 4.15
N ALA A 22 1.94 -12.22 5.38
CA ALA A 22 2.75 -12.03 6.58
C ALA A 22 4.03 -12.90 6.58
N ASP A 23 3.97 -14.16 6.09
CA ASP A 23 5.16 -15.01 5.93
C ASP A 23 6.19 -14.37 4.98
N ILE A 24 5.72 -13.71 3.92
CA ILE A 24 6.59 -13.02 2.96
C ILE A 24 7.22 -11.77 3.61
N VAL A 25 6.44 -11.00 4.37
CA VAL A 25 6.94 -9.84 5.11
C VAL A 25 7.98 -10.27 6.13
N GLU A 26 7.68 -11.27 6.96
CA GLU A 26 8.58 -11.82 7.97
C GLU A 26 9.94 -12.22 7.35
N HIS A 27 9.90 -12.94 6.22
CA HIS A 27 11.13 -13.26 5.49
C HIS A 27 11.86 -12.00 4.98
N THR A 28 11.13 -10.99 4.50
CA THR A 28 11.74 -9.74 4.03
C THR A 28 12.40 -8.97 5.18
N LEU A 29 11.81 -9.00 6.38
CA LEU A 29 12.38 -8.33 7.57
C LEU A 29 13.71 -8.97 8.05
N THR A 30 14.09 -10.15 7.55
CA THR A 30 15.40 -10.73 7.85
C THR A 30 16.55 -10.11 7.03
N LEU A 31 16.24 -9.29 6.04
CA LEU A 31 17.25 -8.58 5.24
C LEU A 31 17.88 -7.45 6.07
N PRO A 32 19.12 -7.07 5.78
CA PRO A 32 19.69 -5.83 6.32
C PRO A 32 18.92 -4.61 5.77
N GLU A 33 18.42 -3.73 6.65
CA GLU A 33 17.72 -2.48 6.28
C GLU A 33 16.60 -2.67 5.22
N PRO A 34 15.63 -3.57 5.45
CA PRO A 34 14.62 -3.90 4.46
C PRO A 34 13.72 -2.70 4.13
N LYS A 35 13.36 -2.55 2.85
CA LYS A 35 12.47 -1.50 2.36
C LYS A 35 11.17 -2.11 1.85
N LEU A 36 10.05 -1.70 2.43
CA LEU A 36 8.73 -2.18 2.07
C LEU A 36 7.80 -1.06 1.59
N VAL A 37 6.99 -1.35 0.60
CA VAL A 37 5.85 -0.50 0.22
C VAL A 37 4.57 -1.16 0.70
N LEU A 38 3.73 -0.40 1.41
CA LEU A 38 2.54 -0.90 2.09
C LEU A 38 1.26 -0.23 1.58
N PRO A 39 0.18 -0.99 1.37
CA PRO A 39 -1.12 -0.47 0.96
C PRO A 39 -1.98 -0.06 2.16
N THR A 40 -3.03 0.71 1.90
CA THR A 40 -4.13 0.96 2.83
C THR A 40 -5.42 0.24 2.39
N GLY A 41 -6.53 0.52 3.04
CA GLY A 41 -7.83 -0.06 2.72
C GLY A 41 -8.18 -1.32 3.50
N SER A 42 -9.25 -2.00 3.09
CA SER A 42 -9.79 -3.16 3.84
C SER A 42 -9.04 -4.47 3.58
N THR A 43 -8.49 -4.66 2.38
CA THR A 43 -7.83 -5.91 2.00
C THR A 43 -6.62 -6.24 2.89
N PRO A 44 -5.70 -5.31 3.22
CA PRO A 44 -4.52 -5.63 4.02
C PRO A 44 -4.78 -5.69 5.53
N LEU A 45 -6.00 -5.48 6.04
CA LEU A 45 -6.25 -5.51 7.49
C LEU A 45 -5.94 -6.87 8.12
N SER A 46 -6.19 -7.99 7.41
CA SER A 46 -5.81 -9.32 7.89
C SER A 46 -4.30 -9.49 7.99
N LEU A 47 -3.55 -8.92 7.04
CA LEU A 47 -2.10 -8.87 7.07
C LEU A 47 -1.60 -8.06 8.28
N TYR A 48 -2.08 -6.82 8.46
CA TYR A 48 -1.62 -5.97 9.58
C TYR A 48 -1.93 -6.58 10.94
N LYS A 49 -3.12 -7.17 11.09
CA LYS A 49 -3.47 -7.89 12.31
C LYS A 49 -2.50 -9.05 12.59
N GLU A 50 -2.14 -9.81 11.56
CA GLU A 50 -1.20 -10.92 11.68
C GLU A 50 0.21 -10.43 12.02
N LEU A 51 0.71 -9.37 11.34
CA LEU A 51 2.04 -8.79 11.59
C LEU A 51 2.20 -8.26 13.02
N VAL A 52 1.15 -7.65 13.56
CA VAL A 52 1.14 -7.17 14.95
C VAL A 52 1.18 -8.32 15.96
N ASN A 53 0.59 -9.47 15.62
CA ASN A 53 0.58 -10.64 16.50
C ASN A 53 1.90 -11.45 16.45
N ARG A 54 2.73 -11.24 15.42
CA ARG A 54 4.05 -11.85 15.31
C ARG A 54 5.07 -10.91 15.95
N ASP A 55 5.84 -11.37 16.86
CA ASP A 55 6.90 -10.59 17.52
C ASP A 55 8.10 -10.39 16.57
N LEU A 56 7.89 -9.53 15.54
CA LEU A 56 8.86 -9.24 14.49
C LEU A 56 9.64 -7.98 14.80
N ASP A 57 10.92 -7.95 14.47
CA ASP A 57 11.75 -6.77 14.61
C ASP A 57 11.67 -5.86 13.38
N TRP A 58 11.11 -4.65 13.58
CA TRP A 58 10.94 -3.61 12.57
C TRP A 58 11.97 -2.47 12.71
N SER A 59 12.89 -2.57 13.69
CA SER A 59 13.77 -1.46 14.06
C SER A 59 14.68 -0.97 12.93
N THR A 60 15.08 -1.85 12.01
CA THR A 60 15.92 -1.50 10.84
C THR A 60 15.13 -1.28 9.56
N THR A 61 13.80 -1.47 9.61
CA THR A 61 12.93 -1.45 8.44
C THR A 61 12.56 -0.03 8.04
N THR A 62 12.60 0.26 6.74
CA THR A 62 12.01 1.47 6.17
C THR A 62 10.75 1.11 5.39
N THR A 63 9.65 1.84 5.64
CA THR A 63 8.40 1.63 4.91
C THR A 63 7.96 2.88 4.15
N PHE A 64 7.30 2.66 3.04
CA PHE A 64 6.65 3.68 2.22
C PHE A 64 5.19 3.30 2.02
N ASN A 65 4.29 4.27 2.05
CA ASN A 65 2.92 4.03 1.64
C ASN A 65 2.74 4.37 0.16
N LEU A 66 1.89 3.58 -0.51
CA LEU A 66 1.59 3.72 -1.94
C LEU A 66 1.02 5.10 -2.28
N ASP A 67 0.24 5.66 -1.37
CA ASP A 67 -0.57 6.84 -1.62
C ASP A 67 -0.95 7.56 -0.32
N GLU A 68 -1.45 8.77 -0.47
CA GLU A 68 -2.09 9.54 0.59
C GLU A 68 -3.05 10.54 -0.05
N TYR A 69 -4.14 10.84 0.60
CA TYR A 69 -5.02 11.94 0.21
C TYR A 69 -4.33 13.30 0.34
N VAL A 70 -4.69 14.25 -0.51
CA VAL A 70 -4.30 15.65 -0.33
C VAL A 70 -5.14 16.26 0.80
N ILE A 71 -4.76 15.91 2.02
CA ILE A 71 -5.46 16.26 3.27
C ILE A 71 -4.41 16.50 4.36
N ASN A 72 -4.83 17.05 5.50
CA ASN A 72 -3.93 17.17 6.65
C ASN A 72 -3.46 15.76 7.09
N PRO A 73 -2.15 15.50 7.23
CA PRO A 73 -1.62 14.19 7.63
C PRO A 73 -2.15 13.67 8.97
N ASN A 74 -2.59 14.56 9.85
CA ASN A 74 -3.17 14.19 11.16
C ASN A 74 -4.71 14.08 11.11
N HIS A 75 -5.32 14.20 9.93
CA HIS A 75 -6.76 13.99 9.79
C HIS A 75 -7.12 12.55 10.12
N PRO A 76 -8.23 12.27 10.84
CA PRO A 76 -8.62 10.89 11.21
C PRO A 76 -8.73 9.93 10.02
N HIS A 77 -9.09 10.45 8.84
CA HIS A 77 -9.24 9.67 7.60
C HIS A 77 -8.00 9.72 6.69
N SER A 78 -6.87 10.30 7.12
CA SER A 78 -5.61 10.18 6.37
C SER A 78 -5.09 8.75 6.42
N TYR A 79 -4.38 8.34 5.37
CA TYR A 79 -3.73 7.03 5.36
C TYR A 79 -2.59 6.94 6.38
N ASN A 80 -1.96 8.07 6.71
CA ASN A 80 -1.02 8.16 7.83
C ASN A 80 -1.69 7.76 9.16
N SER A 81 -2.87 8.31 9.47
CA SER A 81 -3.62 7.96 10.68
C SER A 81 -4.07 6.50 10.65
N PHE A 82 -4.50 6.00 9.49
CA PHE A 82 -4.85 4.59 9.30
C PHE A 82 -3.67 3.67 9.60
N MET A 83 -2.49 3.92 9.01
CA MET A 83 -1.33 3.05 9.18
C MET A 83 -0.77 3.07 10.60
N LYS A 84 -0.76 4.23 11.26
CA LYS A 84 -0.41 4.32 12.67
C LYS A 84 -1.30 3.41 13.52
N LYS A 85 -2.61 3.53 13.36
CA LYS A 85 -3.59 2.74 14.10
C LYS A 85 -3.48 1.23 13.81
N GLN A 86 -3.23 0.85 12.54
CA GLN A 86 -3.25 -0.56 12.13
C GLN A 86 -1.92 -1.27 12.36
N LEU A 87 -0.79 -0.56 12.24
CA LEU A 87 0.54 -1.17 12.29
C LEU A 87 1.56 -0.36 13.10
N PHE A 88 1.85 0.90 12.75
CA PHE A 88 3.08 1.57 13.17
C PHE A 88 3.14 1.86 14.68
N ASP A 89 2.02 2.18 15.32
CA ASP A 89 1.96 2.38 16.79
C ASP A 89 1.94 1.05 17.57
N ARG A 90 2.01 -0.09 16.88
CA ARG A 90 1.85 -1.44 17.46
C ARG A 90 3.05 -2.34 17.23
N VAL A 91 4.07 -1.86 16.52
CA VAL A 91 5.35 -2.54 16.27
C VAL A 91 6.52 -1.61 16.60
N ASN A 92 7.75 -2.13 16.65
CA ASN A 92 8.92 -1.36 17.04
C ASN A 92 9.59 -0.59 15.89
N ILE A 93 8.83 -0.13 14.89
CA ILE A 93 9.35 0.74 13.83
C ILE A 93 9.61 2.15 14.36
N TYR A 94 10.73 2.77 13.97
CA TYR A 94 11.01 4.15 14.34
C TYR A 94 10.18 5.14 13.50
N PRO A 95 9.71 6.27 14.09
CA PRO A 95 8.91 7.27 13.37
C PRO A 95 9.58 7.86 12.13
N ASP A 96 10.89 7.93 12.10
CA ASP A 96 11.65 8.45 10.96
C ASP A 96 11.80 7.43 9.81
N ASN A 97 11.35 6.19 10.03
CA ASN A 97 11.50 5.09 9.07
C ASN A 97 10.21 4.77 8.30
N TYR A 98 9.08 5.46 8.55
CA TYR A 98 7.90 5.29 7.71
C TYR A 98 7.55 6.58 6.98
N HIS A 99 7.33 6.47 5.68
CA HIS A 99 7.19 7.61 4.77
C HIS A 99 5.89 7.56 3.99
N PHE A 100 5.25 8.73 3.86
CA PHE A 100 4.06 8.93 3.05
C PHE A 100 4.34 9.94 1.95
N PRO A 101 3.68 9.83 0.79
CA PRO A 101 3.84 10.79 -0.30
C PRO A 101 3.01 12.06 -0.02
N PHE A 102 3.37 12.82 1.01
CA PHE A 102 2.69 14.09 1.31
C PHE A 102 2.91 15.17 0.25
N ARG A 103 3.97 15.03 -0.54
CA ARG A 103 4.28 15.86 -1.70
C ARG A 103 5.05 15.02 -2.72
N PRO A 104 4.71 15.08 -4.00
CA PRO A 104 5.50 14.47 -5.04
C PRO A 104 6.81 15.28 -5.20
N THR A 105 7.92 14.73 -4.75
CA THR A 105 9.24 15.36 -4.83
C THR A 105 10.26 14.37 -5.30
N GLU A 106 11.32 14.86 -5.97
CA GLU A 106 12.48 14.04 -6.31
C GLU A 106 13.07 13.36 -5.07
N ALA A 107 13.10 14.07 -3.94
CA ALA A 107 13.60 13.52 -2.67
C ALA A 107 12.78 12.33 -2.17
N PHE A 108 11.46 12.27 -2.42
CA PHE A 108 10.65 11.11 -2.12
C PHE A 108 10.96 9.96 -3.08
N GLU A 109 11.02 10.22 -4.39
CA GLU A 109 11.39 9.23 -5.40
C GLU A 109 12.80 8.65 -5.18
N ASP A 110 13.74 9.47 -4.72
CA ASP A 110 15.09 8.99 -4.39
C ASP A 110 15.13 8.06 -3.19
N LYS A 111 14.23 8.26 -2.21
CA LYS A 111 14.13 7.39 -1.03
C LYS A 111 13.53 6.03 -1.36
N ILE A 112 12.55 5.97 -2.27
CA ILE A 112 11.83 4.72 -2.63
C ILE A 112 12.57 3.86 -3.67
N LYS A 113 13.86 4.04 -3.82
CA LYS A 113 14.72 3.16 -4.63
C LYS A 113 15.03 1.86 -3.89
N GLU A 114 15.24 0.80 -4.66
CA GLU A 114 15.65 -0.52 -4.14
C GLU A 114 14.66 -1.14 -3.16
N ILE A 115 13.36 -1.00 -3.45
CA ILE A 115 12.29 -1.63 -2.67
C ILE A 115 12.40 -3.16 -2.73
N ASP A 116 12.50 -3.80 -1.57
CA ASP A 116 12.59 -5.27 -1.47
C ASP A 116 11.23 -5.93 -1.68
N LEU A 117 10.16 -5.33 -1.14
CA LEU A 117 8.81 -5.85 -1.23
C LEU A 117 7.79 -4.73 -1.38
N CYS A 118 6.99 -4.79 -2.45
CA CYS A 118 5.82 -3.93 -2.64
C CYS A 118 4.55 -4.77 -2.50
N ILE A 119 3.67 -4.39 -1.57
CA ILE A 119 2.37 -5.04 -1.37
C ILE A 119 1.30 -4.13 -1.95
N LEU A 120 0.44 -4.70 -2.79
CA LEU A 120 -0.61 -4.00 -3.52
C LEU A 120 -1.98 -4.57 -3.15
N GLY A 121 -2.99 -3.71 -3.13
CA GLY A 121 -4.38 -4.09 -3.33
C GLY A 121 -4.80 -3.83 -4.77
N ILE A 122 -6.05 -4.18 -5.12
CA ILE A 122 -6.66 -3.86 -6.41
C ILE A 122 -8.04 -3.24 -6.21
N GLY A 123 -8.30 -2.14 -6.89
CA GLY A 123 -9.58 -1.45 -6.84
C GLY A 123 -10.71 -2.21 -7.56
N SER A 124 -11.96 -1.74 -7.45
CA SER A 124 -13.12 -2.36 -8.09
C SER A 124 -13.10 -2.26 -9.63
N ASN A 125 -12.42 -1.25 -10.15
CA ASN A 125 -12.21 -1.00 -11.59
C ASN A 125 -10.81 -1.41 -12.08
N GLY A 126 -10.02 -2.09 -11.25
CA GLY A 126 -8.67 -2.53 -11.57
C GLY A 126 -7.55 -1.52 -11.26
N HIS A 127 -7.85 -0.38 -10.60
CA HIS A 127 -6.81 0.57 -10.22
C HIS A 127 -5.82 -0.03 -9.20
N ILE A 128 -4.56 0.36 -9.30
CA ILE A 128 -3.47 0.04 -8.36
C ILE A 128 -3.03 1.33 -7.67
N ALA A 129 -3.10 1.37 -6.34
CA ALA A 129 -3.03 2.63 -5.58
C ALA A 129 -4.07 3.61 -6.15
N PHE A 130 -3.77 4.88 -6.43
CA PHE A 130 -4.65 5.75 -7.20
C PHE A 130 -4.26 5.86 -8.69
N ASN A 131 -3.61 4.83 -9.24
CA ASN A 131 -3.41 4.74 -10.69
C ASN A 131 -4.64 4.11 -11.34
N GLU A 132 -5.53 4.96 -11.86
CA GLU A 132 -6.74 4.55 -12.57
C GLU A 132 -6.40 3.85 -13.91
N PRO A 133 -7.33 3.05 -14.47
CA PRO A 133 -7.15 2.47 -15.80
C PRO A 133 -6.73 3.52 -16.84
N GLY A 134 -5.70 3.20 -17.61
CA GLY A 134 -5.10 4.13 -18.58
C GLY A 134 -3.92 4.94 -18.04
N SER A 135 -3.56 4.80 -16.75
CA SER A 135 -2.32 5.38 -16.23
C SER A 135 -1.10 4.79 -16.94
N SER A 136 -0.11 5.65 -17.26
CA SER A 136 1.12 5.22 -17.90
C SER A 136 1.93 4.27 -17.02
N PHE A 137 2.47 3.21 -17.61
CA PHE A 137 3.42 2.31 -16.94
C PHE A 137 4.75 3.00 -16.58
N GLU A 138 5.04 4.15 -17.17
CA GLU A 138 6.23 4.95 -16.85
C GLU A 138 5.95 6.03 -15.80
N SER A 139 4.71 6.10 -15.29
CA SER A 139 4.31 7.12 -14.31
C SER A 139 5.14 7.05 -13.04
N ARG A 140 5.46 8.23 -12.51
CA ARG A 140 6.15 8.40 -11.22
C ARG A 140 5.17 8.94 -10.18
N THR A 141 5.64 9.13 -8.96
CA THR A 141 4.81 9.71 -7.88
C THR A 141 4.29 11.09 -8.28
N ARG A 142 2.96 11.27 -8.18
CA ARG A 142 2.29 12.48 -8.66
C ARG A 142 0.99 12.74 -7.92
N VAL A 143 0.50 13.97 -8.03
CA VAL A 143 -0.88 14.32 -7.67
C VAL A 143 -1.80 13.80 -8.78
N VAL A 144 -2.93 13.21 -8.38
CA VAL A 144 -3.99 12.76 -9.27
C VAL A 144 -5.35 13.26 -8.78
N ASP A 145 -6.25 13.55 -9.71
CA ASP A 145 -7.66 13.73 -9.40
C ASP A 145 -8.31 12.36 -9.28
N LEU A 146 -9.15 12.18 -8.25
CA LEU A 146 -9.87 10.93 -8.03
C LEU A 146 -11.09 10.84 -8.95
N SER A 147 -11.32 9.67 -9.54
CA SER A 147 -12.54 9.42 -10.31
C SER A 147 -13.79 9.47 -9.41
N GLU A 148 -14.95 9.79 -10.00
CA GLU A 148 -16.23 9.77 -9.28
C GLU A 148 -16.47 8.39 -8.65
N GLN A 149 -16.16 7.32 -9.36
CA GLN A 149 -16.26 5.96 -8.84
C GLN A 149 -15.37 5.73 -7.62
N THR A 150 -14.12 6.21 -7.65
CA THR A 150 -13.18 6.08 -6.53
C THR A 150 -13.65 6.91 -5.32
N ILE A 151 -14.21 8.09 -5.54
CA ILE A 151 -14.80 8.93 -4.49
C ILE A 151 -16.00 8.20 -3.86
N GLU A 152 -16.88 7.64 -4.67
CA GLU A 152 -18.05 6.86 -4.21
C GLU A 152 -17.61 5.62 -3.42
N ASP A 153 -16.69 4.81 -3.95
CA ASP A 153 -16.17 3.61 -3.29
C ASP A 153 -15.51 3.92 -1.94
N ASN A 154 -14.87 5.09 -1.81
CA ASN A 154 -14.19 5.51 -0.60
C ASN A 154 -15.10 6.26 0.39
N SER A 155 -16.30 6.71 -0.02
CA SER A 155 -17.25 7.43 0.84
C SER A 155 -17.61 6.66 2.11
N ARG A 156 -17.58 5.33 2.07
CA ARG A 156 -17.80 4.45 3.23
C ARG A 156 -16.82 4.64 4.40
N PHE A 157 -15.72 5.35 4.17
CA PHE A 157 -14.72 5.66 5.20
C PHE A 157 -14.87 7.07 5.77
N PHE A 158 -15.80 7.89 5.24
CA PHE A 158 -16.05 9.26 5.62
C PHE A 158 -17.49 9.43 6.12
N ASP A 159 -17.77 10.51 6.85
CA ASP A 159 -19.12 10.78 7.36
C ASP A 159 -20.07 11.21 6.23
N SER A 160 -19.54 11.78 5.16
CA SER A 160 -20.29 12.12 3.94
C SER A 160 -19.39 12.03 2.70
N ILE A 161 -20.01 11.86 1.52
CA ILE A 161 -19.28 11.83 0.23
C ILE A 161 -18.56 13.15 -0.06
N ASP A 162 -19.11 14.28 0.43
CA ASP A 162 -18.52 15.62 0.23
C ASP A 162 -17.21 15.81 0.99
N GLU A 163 -16.98 15.00 2.03
CA GLU A 163 -15.73 15.01 2.81
C GLU A 163 -14.62 14.17 2.20
N VAL A 164 -14.94 13.34 1.21
CA VAL A 164 -13.91 12.57 0.49
C VAL A 164 -13.02 13.53 -0.29
N PRO A 165 -11.69 13.53 -0.06
CA PRO A 165 -10.78 14.37 -0.83
C PRO A 165 -10.90 14.07 -2.32
N LYS A 166 -10.82 15.13 -3.15
CA LYS A 166 -10.90 14.99 -4.61
C LYS A 166 -9.57 14.69 -5.26
N GLN A 167 -8.48 14.83 -4.51
CA GLN A 167 -7.11 14.61 -4.97
C GLN A 167 -6.35 13.71 -4.01
N ALA A 168 -5.44 12.94 -4.58
CA ALA A 168 -4.48 12.15 -3.84
C ALA A 168 -3.08 12.28 -4.46
N ILE A 169 -2.07 11.92 -3.68
CA ILE A 169 -0.71 11.71 -4.18
C ILE A 169 -0.50 10.21 -4.23
N THR A 170 -0.10 9.69 -5.37
CA THR A 170 0.06 8.25 -5.58
C THR A 170 1.43 7.94 -6.17
N MET A 171 2.02 6.87 -5.68
CA MET A 171 3.18 6.24 -6.31
C MET A 171 2.78 5.78 -7.72
N GLY A 172 3.58 6.13 -8.72
CA GLY A 172 3.30 5.75 -10.11
C GLY A 172 3.57 4.27 -10.39
N LEU A 173 2.99 3.74 -11.48
CA LEU A 173 3.21 2.35 -11.87
C LEU A 173 4.68 2.07 -12.18
N GLY A 174 5.41 3.01 -12.79
CA GLY A 174 6.84 2.87 -13.05
C GLY A 174 7.64 2.70 -11.75
N THR A 175 7.34 3.50 -10.74
CA THR A 175 7.97 3.39 -9.41
C THR A 175 7.67 2.05 -8.75
N ILE A 176 6.40 1.60 -8.80
CA ILE A 176 5.97 0.30 -8.25
C ILE A 176 6.72 -0.85 -8.92
N MET A 177 6.83 -0.82 -10.25
CA MET A 177 7.45 -1.88 -11.06
C MET A 177 8.97 -2.01 -10.87
N GLU A 178 9.63 -1.02 -10.28
CA GLU A 178 11.06 -1.08 -9.90
C GLU A 178 11.31 -1.91 -8.62
N SER A 179 10.26 -2.37 -7.94
CA SER A 179 10.38 -3.20 -6.74
C SER A 179 10.90 -4.60 -7.07
N LYS A 180 11.81 -5.15 -6.25
CA LYS A 180 12.38 -6.49 -6.43
C LYS A 180 11.32 -7.59 -6.40
N LYS A 181 10.31 -7.41 -5.55
CA LYS A 181 9.17 -8.33 -5.42
C LYS A 181 7.87 -7.54 -5.24
N ILE A 182 6.86 -7.95 -5.97
CA ILE A 182 5.51 -7.38 -5.88
C ILE A 182 4.54 -8.48 -5.46
N VAL A 183 3.69 -8.20 -4.49
CA VAL A 183 2.61 -9.07 -4.03
C VAL A 183 1.28 -8.34 -4.17
N LEU A 184 0.40 -8.83 -5.05
CA LEU A 184 -0.94 -8.32 -5.19
C LEU A 184 -1.91 -9.13 -4.34
N MET A 185 -2.63 -8.46 -3.44
CA MET A 185 -3.67 -9.04 -2.60
C MET A 185 -5.04 -8.71 -3.17
N ALA A 186 -5.86 -9.72 -3.39
CA ALA A 186 -7.25 -9.54 -3.81
C ALA A 186 -8.17 -10.46 -2.98
N ASN A 187 -9.30 -9.94 -2.52
CA ASN A 187 -10.32 -10.72 -1.83
C ASN A 187 -11.71 -10.15 -2.07
N GLY A 188 -12.71 -11.03 -2.02
CA GLY A 188 -14.12 -10.69 -2.22
C GLY A 188 -14.61 -10.94 -3.65
N GLU A 189 -15.89 -11.24 -3.77
CA GLU A 189 -16.54 -11.60 -5.04
C GLU A 189 -16.51 -10.45 -6.05
N ASN A 190 -16.48 -9.20 -5.58
CA ASN A 190 -16.39 -8.01 -6.42
C ASN A 190 -15.06 -7.86 -7.18
N LYS A 191 -14.11 -8.77 -6.95
CA LYS A 191 -12.82 -8.83 -7.66
C LYS A 191 -12.75 -9.91 -8.74
N LEU A 192 -13.81 -10.70 -8.89
CA LEU A 192 -13.82 -11.83 -9.84
C LEU A 192 -13.76 -11.42 -11.32
N ASN A 193 -14.15 -10.19 -11.64
CA ASN A 193 -14.23 -9.71 -13.03
C ASN A 193 -13.20 -8.62 -13.37
N ILE A 194 -12.16 -8.48 -12.57
CA ILE A 194 -11.09 -7.49 -12.72
C ILE A 194 -9.87 -8.13 -13.36
#